data_e84052083d5396f348a81e971f685050
#
_entry.id   e84052083d5396f348a81e971f685050
#
_cell.length_a   1.000
_cell.length_b   1.000
_cell.length_c   1.000
_cell.angle_alpha   90.00
_cell.angle_beta   90.00
_cell.angle_gamma   90.00
#
_symmetry.space_group_name_H-M   'P 1'
#
loop_
_entity.id
_entity.type
_entity.pdbx_description
1 polymer ?
#
loop_
_entity_poly.entity_id
_entity_poly.type
_entity_poly.pdbx_seq_one_letter_code
_entity_poly.pdbx_strand_id
1 'polypeptide(L)'
;MAGDVFGNGLLMSDKLQLVAAFNHLHIFIDPNPNPATSFVERKRLFELPRSAWTDYDTSIMSEGGGIFSRSAKSIAISPQMKERFDIQADKLTPTELLNALLKAPVDLLWNGGIGTYVKASTESHADVGDKANDALRVNGNELRCKVVGEGGNLGMTQLGRVEFGLNGGGSNTDFIDNAGGVDCSDHEVNIKILLNEVVQAGDMTDKQRNQLLASMTDEVGNLVLGNNYKQT
;
A
#
# COMPACT_ATOMS: atom_id res chain seq x y z
N MET A 1 1.34 -7.46 -4.27
CA MET A 1 1.51 -6.11 -4.76
C MET A 1 2.57 -6.11 -5.82
N ALA A 2 2.18 -5.79 -7.00
CA ALA A 2 3.14 -5.32 -7.98
C ALA A 2 3.35 -3.86 -7.62
N GLY A 3 4.47 -3.42 -7.33
CA GLY A 3 4.66 -2.04 -7.08
C GLY A 3 5.87 -1.77 -6.23
N ASP A 4 5.98 -0.58 -5.89
CA ASP A 4 7.04 0.06 -5.22
C ASP A 4 7.07 -0.35 -3.73
N VAL A 5 7.65 -1.53 -3.47
CA VAL A 5 7.71 -2.08 -2.10
C VAL A 5 8.64 -1.26 -1.21
N PHE A 6 9.71 -0.69 -1.76
CA PHE A 6 10.72 0.04 -0.98
C PHE A 6 10.87 1.51 -1.37
N GLY A 7 10.23 1.95 -2.46
CA GLY A 7 10.31 3.31 -2.95
C GLY A 7 9.25 4.25 -2.38
N ASN A 8 9.02 5.32 -3.09
CA ASN A 8 8.00 6.34 -2.83
C ASN A 8 7.66 6.53 -1.34
N GLY A 9 6.52 6.02 -0.89
CA GLY A 9 6.03 6.23 0.46
C GLY A 9 7.01 5.81 1.57
N LEU A 10 7.76 4.73 1.37
CA LEU A 10 8.72 4.25 2.38
C LEU A 10 10.02 5.06 2.43
N LEU A 11 10.31 5.88 1.41
CA LEU A 11 11.51 6.74 1.35
C LEU A 11 11.20 8.24 1.47
N MET A 12 9.93 8.62 1.61
CA MET A 12 9.56 10.04 1.77
C MET A 12 10.00 10.64 3.09
N SER A 13 10.25 9.83 4.12
CA SER A 13 10.66 10.30 5.44
C SER A 13 11.64 9.34 6.11
N ASP A 14 12.70 9.89 6.67
CA ASP A 14 13.66 9.19 7.53
C ASP A 14 13.14 9.01 8.97
N LYS A 15 11.97 9.54 9.29
CA LYS A 15 11.32 9.44 10.60
C LYS A 15 10.32 8.28 10.68
N LEU A 16 9.99 7.68 9.54
CA LEU A 16 8.99 6.62 9.48
C LEU A 16 9.48 5.37 10.21
N GLN A 17 8.69 4.91 11.17
CA GLN A 17 8.87 3.63 11.85
C GLN A 17 8.04 2.56 11.15
N LEU A 18 8.69 1.76 10.29
CA LEU A 18 8.02 0.68 9.57
C LEU A 18 7.91 -0.54 10.49
N VAL A 19 6.80 -0.67 11.19
CA VAL A 19 6.58 -1.74 12.16
C VAL A 19 6.09 -3.04 11.54
N ALA A 20 5.40 -2.97 10.42
CA ALA A 20 4.98 -4.13 9.65
C ALA A 20 4.75 -3.78 8.18
N ALA A 21 4.95 -4.74 7.31
CA ALA A 21 4.56 -4.68 5.90
C ALA A 21 4.26 -6.07 5.38
N PHE A 22 3.45 -6.18 4.32
CA PHE A 22 3.25 -7.45 3.66
C PHE A 22 3.02 -7.28 2.16
N ASN A 23 3.33 -8.33 1.43
CA ASN A 23 3.01 -8.46 0.02
C ASN A 23 2.41 -9.86 -0.24
N HIS A 24 2.38 -10.29 -1.49
CA HIS A 24 1.86 -11.61 -1.88
C HIS A 24 2.71 -12.79 -1.41
N LEU A 25 3.98 -12.58 -1.01
CA LEU A 25 4.93 -13.62 -0.61
C LEU A 25 5.30 -13.58 0.86
N HIS A 26 5.50 -12.38 1.43
CA HIS A 26 6.12 -12.21 2.74
C HIS A 26 5.33 -11.29 3.65
N ILE A 27 5.56 -11.48 4.94
CA ILE A 27 5.15 -10.59 6.03
C ILE A 27 6.43 -10.15 6.73
N PHE A 28 6.71 -8.84 6.70
CA PHE A 28 7.79 -8.20 7.44
C PHE A 28 7.23 -7.65 8.75
N ILE A 29 7.91 -7.89 9.84
CA ILE A 29 7.57 -7.34 11.16
C ILE A 29 8.83 -6.90 11.87
N ASP A 30 8.84 -5.65 12.31
CA ASP A 30 9.85 -5.09 13.20
C ASP A 30 9.13 -4.33 14.31
N PRO A 31 8.97 -4.92 15.51
CA PRO A 31 8.11 -4.35 16.55
C PRO A 31 8.55 -2.99 17.07
N ASN A 32 9.86 -2.71 17.05
CA ASN A 32 10.43 -1.44 17.54
C ASN A 32 11.60 -0.97 16.66
N PRO A 33 11.33 -0.63 15.37
CA PRO A 33 12.37 -0.31 14.42
C PRO A 33 13.10 0.99 14.77
N ASN A 34 14.41 1.01 14.54
CA ASN A 34 15.15 2.26 14.52
C ASN A 34 14.89 2.97 13.17
N PRO A 35 14.28 4.18 13.14
CA PRO A 35 13.90 4.83 11.89
C PRO A 35 15.08 5.08 10.96
N ALA A 36 16.23 5.52 11.50
CA ALA A 36 17.39 5.89 10.70
C ALA A 36 18.03 4.67 10.02
N THR A 37 18.27 3.59 10.75
CA THR A 37 18.85 2.36 10.17
C THR A 37 17.89 1.70 9.20
N SER A 38 16.61 1.64 9.55
CA SER A 38 15.54 1.12 8.68
C SER A 38 15.40 1.95 7.38
N PHE A 39 15.55 3.27 7.45
CA PHE A 39 15.53 4.13 6.25
C PHE A 39 16.70 3.82 5.32
N VAL A 40 17.91 3.70 5.84
CA VAL A 40 19.11 3.36 5.03
C VAL A 40 18.93 2.02 4.33
N GLU A 41 18.40 1.04 5.05
CA GLU A 41 18.17 -0.30 4.48
C GLU A 41 17.07 -0.29 3.41
N ARG A 42 15.96 0.42 3.64
CA ARG A 42 14.90 0.57 2.62
C ARG A 42 15.43 1.25 1.37
N LYS A 43 16.31 2.26 1.53
CA LYS A 43 16.96 2.92 0.39
C LYS A 43 17.87 1.97 -0.37
N ARG A 44 18.67 1.17 0.34
CA ARG A 44 19.53 0.14 -0.28
C ARG A 44 18.68 -0.84 -1.11
N LEU A 45 17.57 -1.32 -0.57
CA LEU A 45 16.68 -2.25 -1.27
C LEU A 45 16.00 -1.62 -2.48
N PHE A 46 15.65 -0.33 -2.40
CA PHE A 46 15.08 0.41 -3.52
C PHE A 46 16.07 0.55 -4.69
N GLU A 47 17.35 0.73 -4.40
CA GLU A 47 18.41 0.86 -5.39
C GLU A 47 18.80 -0.47 -6.06
N LEU A 48 18.37 -1.61 -5.53
CA LEU A 48 18.60 -2.92 -6.15
C LEU A 48 17.73 -3.10 -7.39
N PRO A 49 18.25 -3.70 -8.47
CA PRO A 49 17.48 -3.94 -9.71
C PRO A 49 16.22 -4.80 -9.50
N ARG A 50 16.27 -5.71 -8.53
CA ARG A 50 15.16 -6.55 -8.09
C ARG A 50 15.35 -6.83 -6.63
N SER A 51 14.41 -6.45 -5.80
CA SER A 51 14.47 -6.68 -4.36
C SER A 51 13.19 -7.32 -3.83
N ALA A 52 13.34 -8.07 -2.75
CA ALA A 52 12.26 -8.68 -2.00
C ALA A 52 12.49 -8.46 -0.50
N TRP A 53 11.49 -8.73 0.32
CA TRP A 53 11.66 -8.64 1.77
C TRP A 53 12.75 -9.58 2.30
N THR A 54 13.03 -10.69 1.62
CA THR A 54 14.10 -11.63 1.96
C THR A 54 15.51 -11.06 1.79
N ASP A 55 15.66 -9.95 1.06
CA ASP A 55 16.93 -9.26 0.88
C ASP A 55 17.20 -8.21 1.98
N TYR A 56 16.23 -8.00 2.87
CA TYR A 56 16.36 -7.09 4.00
C TYR A 56 17.36 -7.64 5.03
N ASP A 57 18.27 -6.79 5.49
CA ASP A 57 19.24 -7.16 6.55
C ASP A 57 18.53 -7.34 7.89
N THR A 58 18.28 -8.58 8.26
CA THR A 58 17.59 -8.92 9.51
C THR A 58 18.39 -8.59 10.77
N SER A 59 19.71 -8.35 10.64
CA SER A 59 20.57 -8.01 11.80
C SER A 59 20.30 -6.63 12.39
N ILE A 60 19.66 -5.74 11.61
CA ILE A 60 19.29 -4.39 12.06
C ILE A 60 17.88 -4.32 12.64
N MET A 61 17.10 -5.41 12.55
CA MET A 61 15.75 -5.46 13.10
C MET A 61 15.79 -5.48 14.63
N SER A 62 14.75 -4.95 15.22
CA SER A 62 14.58 -5.03 16.68
C SER A 62 14.30 -6.48 17.14
N GLU A 63 14.55 -6.74 18.41
CA GLU A 63 14.28 -8.04 19.00
C GLU A 63 12.83 -8.48 18.78
N GLY A 64 12.65 -9.74 18.40
CA GLY A 64 11.34 -10.34 18.12
C GLY A 64 10.79 -10.04 16.74
N GLY A 65 11.49 -9.23 15.93
CA GLY A 65 11.17 -8.99 14.53
C GLY A 65 11.54 -10.16 13.61
N GLY A 66 11.07 -10.13 12.37
CA GLY A 66 11.38 -11.15 11.38
C GLY A 66 10.64 -10.99 10.06
N ILE A 67 11.04 -11.81 9.10
CA ILE A 67 10.42 -11.92 7.79
C ILE A 67 9.83 -13.32 7.64
N PHE A 68 8.54 -13.39 7.42
CA PHE A 68 7.80 -14.65 7.42
C PHE A 68 7.20 -14.92 6.04
N SER A 69 7.25 -16.18 5.60
CA SER A 69 6.58 -16.57 4.36
C SER A 69 5.06 -16.67 4.57
N ARG A 70 4.28 -16.14 3.61
CA ARG A 70 2.82 -16.32 3.59
C ARG A 70 2.39 -17.77 3.32
N SER A 71 3.30 -18.64 2.87
CA SER A 71 3.06 -20.08 2.70
C SER A 71 3.35 -20.91 3.97
N ALA A 72 3.82 -20.29 5.04
CA ALA A 72 4.06 -20.98 6.31
C ALA A 72 2.77 -21.54 6.89
N LYS A 73 2.84 -22.70 7.52
CA LYS A 73 1.68 -23.30 8.21
C LYS A 73 1.29 -22.51 9.46
N SER A 74 2.27 -22.02 10.18
CA SER A 74 2.10 -21.18 11.35
C SER A 74 3.34 -20.34 11.60
N ILE A 75 3.17 -19.20 12.24
CA ILE A 75 4.20 -18.23 12.63
C ILE A 75 4.17 -18.13 14.15
N ALA A 76 5.31 -18.32 14.79
CA ALA A 76 5.46 -18.09 16.22
C ALA A 76 5.44 -16.58 16.49
N ILE A 77 4.67 -16.16 17.48
CA ILE A 77 4.52 -14.75 17.85
C ILE A 77 5.44 -14.46 19.03
N SER A 78 6.42 -13.59 18.82
CA SER A 78 7.36 -13.17 19.84
C SER A 78 6.67 -12.32 20.93
N PRO A 79 7.23 -12.24 22.15
CA PRO A 79 6.71 -11.34 23.18
C PRO A 79 6.58 -9.89 22.69
N GLN A 80 7.56 -9.42 21.92
CA GLN A 80 7.58 -8.05 21.37
C GLN A 80 6.46 -7.84 20.34
N MET A 81 6.19 -8.85 19.50
CA MET A 81 5.04 -8.80 18.57
C MET A 81 3.72 -8.77 19.34
N LYS A 82 3.58 -9.57 20.41
CA LYS A 82 2.38 -9.58 21.25
C LYS A 82 2.12 -8.21 21.85
N GLU A 83 3.13 -7.60 22.43
CA GLU A 83 3.04 -6.28 23.03
C GLU A 83 2.72 -5.20 21.99
N ARG A 84 3.45 -5.18 20.86
CA ARG A 84 3.31 -4.13 19.83
C ARG A 84 1.97 -4.14 19.14
N PHE A 85 1.42 -5.33 18.87
CA PHE A 85 0.22 -5.52 18.05
C PHE A 85 -0.99 -5.99 18.86
N ASP A 86 -0.84 -6.13 20.18
CA ASP A 86 -1.89 -6.62 21.08
C ASP A 86 -2.39 -8.03 20.68
N ILE A 87 -1.45 -8.94 20.40
CA ILE A 87 -1.72 -10.31 20.03
C ILE A 87 -1.59 -11.21 21.25
N GLN A 88 -2.63 -12.00 21.57
CA GLN A 88 -2.61 -12.89 22.72
C GLN A 88 -2.08 -14.31 22.40
N ALA A 89 -2.21 -14.72 21.14
CA ALA A 89 -1.82 -16.05 20.69
C ALA A 89 -0.29 -16.25 20.64
N ASP A 90 0.17 -17.47 20.94
CA ASP A 90 1.59 -17.84 20.79
C ASP A 90 1.98 -18.16 19.35
N LYS A 91 0.99 -18.55 18.54
CA LYS A 91 1.15 -18.89 17.13
C LYS A 91 -0.08 -18.49 16.35
N LEU A 92 0.11 -17.99 15.13
CA LEU A 92 -0.95 -17.66 14.18
C LEU A 92 -0.62 -18.22 12.81
N THR A 93 -1.62 -18.49 12.01
CA THR A 93 -1.44 -18.67 10.57
C THR A 93 -1.08 -17.33 9.93
N PRO A 94 -0.44 -17.30 8.74
CA PRO A 94 -0.16 -16.04 8.05
C PRO A 94 -1.40 -15.16 7.85
N THR A 95 -2.56 -15.74 7.56
CA THR A 95 -3.82 -15.01 7.38
C THR A 95 -4.31 -14.37 8.67
N GLU A 96 -4.30 -15.11 9.79
CA GLU A 96 -4.66 -14.57 11.10
C GLU A 96 -3.70 -13.45 11.55
N LEU A 97 -2.41 -13.62 11.27
CA LEU A 97 -1.42 -12.58 11.55
C LEU A 97 -1.69 -11.31 10.75
N LEU A 98 -1.98 -11.43 9.44
CA LEU A 98 -2.34 -10.28 8.61
C LEU A 98 -3.62 -9.58 9.11
N ASN A 99 -4.64 -10.34 9.50
CA ASN A 99 -5.84 -9.78 10.11
C ASN A 99 -5.53 -9.01 11.41
N ALA A 100 -4.63 -9.53 12.26
CA ALA A 100 -4.18 -8.84 13.45
C ALA A 100 -3.38 -7.56 13.14
N LEU A 101 -2.49 -7.60 12.14
CA LEU A 101 -1.70 -6.44 11.70
C LEU A 101 -2.58 -5.33 11.11
N LEU A 102 -3.63 -5.66 10.37
CA LEU A 102 -4.59 -4.66 9.87
C LEU A 102 -5.30 -3.91 11.00
N LYS A 103 -5.47 -4.55 12.16
CA LYS A 103 -6.08 -3.98 13.37
C LYS A 103 -5.07 -3.38 14.35
N ALA A 104 -3.79 -3.31 13.98
CA ALA A 104 -2.73 -2.82 14.87
C ALA A 104 -2.90 -1.35 15.25
N PRO A 105 -2.55 -0.96 16.50
CA PRO A 105 -2.60 0.44 16.94
C PRO A 105 -1.37 1.20 16.42
N VAL A 106 -1.47 1.70 15.20
CA VAL A 106 -0.42 2.46 14.50
C VAL A 106 -0.94 3.84 14.09
N ASP A 107 -0.05 4.74 13.72
CA ASP A 107 -0.48 6.05 13.22
C ASP A 107 -1.05 5.96 11.82
N LEU A 108 -0.41 5.20 10.94
CA LEU A 108 -0.78 5.07 9.53
C LEU A 108 -0.87 3.60 9.11
N LEU A 109 -1.99 3.24 8.49
CA LEU A 109 -2.16 2.05 7.68
C LEU A 109 -2.10 2.45 6.20
N TRP A 110 -1.03 2.03 5.49
CA TRP A 110 -0.86 2.35 4.09
C TRP A 110 -1.22 1.16 3.20
N ASN A 111 -2.25 1.30 2.38
CA ASN A 111 -2.60 0.31 1.36
C ASN A 111 -1.90 0.66 0.04
N GLY A 112 -0.73 0.09 -0.20
CA GLY A 112 0.11 0.37 -1.37
C GLY A 112 -0.17 -0.48 -2.60
N GLY A 113 -1.32 -1.15 -2.71
CA GLY A 113 -1.61 -1.99 -3.87
C GLY A 113 -3.00 -2.58 -3.90
N ILE A 114 -3.23 -3.52 -4.83
CA ILE A 114 -4.52 -4.13 -5.09
C ILE A 114 -5.01 -4.98 -3.91
N GLY A 115 -6.29 -4.91 -3.63
CA GLY A 115 -7.01 -5.70 -2.64
C GLY A 115 -7.87 -4.83 -1.73
N THR A 116 -9.08 -5.31 -1.41
CA THR A 116 -10.01 -4.65 -0.50
C THR A 116 -9.92 -5.30 0.87
N TYR A 117 -9.21 -4.64 1.76
CA TYR A 117 -8.86 -5.15 3.10
C TYR A 117 -9.81 -4.68 4.20
N VAL A 118 -10.61 -3.65 3.94
CA VAL A 118 -11.53 -3.07 4.91
C VAL A 118 -12.92 -2.92 4.30
N LYS A 119 -13.94 -3.36 5.04
CA LYS A 119 -15.35 -3.18 4.70
C LYS A 119 -16.12 -2.63 5.88
N ALA A 120 -17.37 -2.22 5.71
CA ALA A 120 -18.24 -1.94 6.85
C ALA A 120 -18.68 -3.24 7.53
N SER A 121 -18.96 -3.17 8.82
CA SER A 121 -19.52 -4.29 9.61
C SER A 121 -20.88 -4.76 9.06
N THR A 122 -21.60 -3.87 8.40
CA THR A 122 -22.91 -4.14 7.76
C THR A 122 -22.81 -4.80 6.38
N GLU A 123 -21.63 -4.82 5.76
CA GLU A 123 -21.38 -5.47 4.48
C GLU A 123 -20.98 -6.93 4.66
N SER A 124 -21.41 -7.79 3.77
CA SER A 124 -20.90 -9.16 3.66
C SER A 124 -19.62 -9.21 2.80
N HIS A 125 -18.84 -10.28 2.89
CA HIS A 125 -17.70 -10.49 1.98
C HIS A 125 -18.12 -10.58 0.51
N ALA A 126 -19.33 -11.09 0.24
CA ALA A 126 -19.87 -11.18 -1.11
C ALA A 126 -20.13 -9.79 -1.72
N ASP A 127 -20.59 -8.83 -0.91
CA ASP A 127 -20.83 -7.45 -1.35
C ASP A 127 -19.53 -6.76 -1.80
N VAL A 128 -18.40 -7.09 -1.17
CA VAL A 128 -17.08 -6.54 -1.51
C VAL A 128 -16.57 -7.06 -2.86
N GLY A 129 -16.85 -8.32 -3.19
CA GLY A 129 -16.46 -8.93 -4.47
C GLY A 129 -14.97 -9.30 -4.61
N ASP A 130 -14.16 -9.12 -3.58
CA ASP A 130 -12.73 -9.51 -3.54
C ASP A 130 -12.53 -10.77 -2.69
N LYS A 131 -12.87 -11.92 -3.27
CA LYS A 131 -12.82 -13.22 -2.60
C LYS A 131 -11.43 -13.61 -2.10
N ALA A 132 -10.36 -13.15 -2.74
CA ALA A 132 -9.00 -13.51 -2.39
C ALA A 132 -8.60 -13.02 -0.99
N ASN A 133 -9.22 -11.93 -0.51
CA ASN A 133 -8.92 -11.30 0.76
C ASN A 133 -9.99 -11.51 1.85
N ASP A 134 -11.03 -12.31 1.60
CA ASP A 134 -12.12 -12.54 2.55
C ASP A 134 -11.62 -12.96 3.94
N ALA A 135 -10.68 -13.89 3.99
CA ALA A 135 -10.20 -14.48 5.24
C ALA A 135 -9.36 -13.52 6.11
N LEU A 136 -8.82 -12.44 5.54
CA LEU A 136 -8.01 -11.48 6.28
C LEU A 136 -8.67 -10.10 6.40
N ARG A 137 -9.75 -9.85 5.67
CA ARG A 137 -10.46 -8.57 5.66
C ARG A 137 -11.06 -8.25 7.03
N VAL A 138 -10.96 -6.99 7.42
CA VAL A 138 -11.46 -6.45 8.68
C VAL A 138 -12.60 -5.46 8.45
N ASN A 139 -13.33 -5.10 9.51
CA ASN A 139 -14.34 -4.06 9.47
C ASN A 139 -13.72 -2.69 9.81
N GLY A 140 -14.33 -1.61 9.30
CA GLY A 140 -13.87 -0.23 9.56
C GLY A 140 -13.83 0.12 11.04
N ASN A 141 -14.79 -0.38 11.83
CA ASN A 141 -14.85 -0.19 13.28
C ASN A 141 -13.83 -1.01 14.08
N GLU A 142 -13.12 -1.97 13.46
CA GLU A 142 -12.04 -2.73 14.10
C GLU A 142 -10.67 -2.06 13.92
N LEU A 143 -10.55 -1.07 13.03
CA LEU A 143 -9.30 -0.36 12.80
C LEU A 143 -8.92 0.50 14.01
N ARG A 144 -7.67 0.39 14.44
CA ARG A 144 -7.10 1.17 15.55
C ARG A 144 -6.00 2.13 15.10
N CYS A 145 -5.73 2.21 13.80
CA CYS A 145 -4.85 3.22 13.25
C CYS A 145 -5.55 4.60 13.27
N LYS A 146 -4.74 5.67 13.26
CA LYS A 146 -5.27 7.04 13.21
C LYS A 146 -5.70 7.44 11.80
N VAL A 147 -4.92 7.01 10.81
CA VAL A 147 -5.13 7.36 9.40
C VAL A 147 -4.99 6.12 8.53
N VAL A 148 -5.84 6.01 7.52
CA VAL A 148 -5.65 5.09 6.39
C VAL A 148 -5.33 5.90 5.15
N GLY A 149 -4.23 5.56 4.47
CA GLY A 149 -3.85 6.10 3.16
C GLY A 149 -3.90 5.01 2.10
N GLU A 150 -4.38 5.33 0.92
CA GLU A 150 -4.58 4.38 -0.17
C GLU A 150 -3.76 4.76 -1.41
N GLY A 151 -2.57 4.15 -1.55
CA GLY A 151 -1.77 4.23 -2.78
C GLY A 151 -2.19 3.24 -3.87
N GLY A 152 -3.28 2.53 -3.67
CA GLY A 152 -3.96 1.64 -4.61
C GLY A 152 -5.45 1.93 -4.67
N ASN A 153 -6.18 1.22 -5.53
CA ASN A 153 -7.62 1.41 -5.66
C ASN A 153 -8.38 0.42 -4.76
N LEU A 154 -9.49 0.89 -4.19
CA LEU A 154 -10.47 0.07 -3.48
C LEU A 154 -9.89 -0.73 -2.31
N GLY A 155 -8.95 -0.17 -1.55
CA GLY A 155 -8.42 -0.78 -0.33
C GLY A 155 -9.45 -0.87 0.79
N MET A 156 -10.40 0.07 0.78
CA MET A 156 -11.58 0.11 1.63
C MET A 156 -12.85 0.19 0.77
N THR A 157 -13.95 -0.45 1.22
CA THR A 157 -15.27 -0.13 0.68
C THR A 157 -15.67 1.29 1.09
N GLN A 158 -16.57 1.91 0.34
CA GLN A 158 -17.04 3.25 0.70
C GLN A 158 -17.75 3.27 2.06
N LEU A 159 -18.56 2.25 2.36
CA LEU A 159 -19.20 2.13 3.68
C LEU A 159 -18.17 1.83 4.79
N GLY A 160 -17.14 1.04 4.52
CA GLY A 160 -16.03 0.80 5.45
C GLY A 160 -15.28 2.08 5.81
N ARG A 161 -15.05 2.95 4.83
CA ARG A 161 -14.44 4.28 5.03
C ARG A 161 -15.32 5.18 5.90
N VAL A 162 -16.63 5.21 5.63
CA VAL A 162 -17.59 5.94 6.46
C VAL A 162 -17.59 5.41 7.90
N GLU A 163 -17.64 4.08 8.08
CA GLU A 163 -17.60 3.46 9.41
C GLU A 163 -16.30 3.80 10.17
N PHE A 164 -15.15 3.76 9.50
CA PHE A 164 -13.87 4.17 10.09
C PHE A 164 -13.87 5.63 10.50
N GLY A 165 -14.38 6.53 9.64
CA GLY A 165 -14.52 7.96 9.95
C GLY A 165 -15.44 8.25 11.12
N LEU A 166 -16.58 7.54 11.24
CA LEU A 166 -17.49 7.65 12.38
C LEU A 166 -16.85 7.23 13.71
N ASN A 167 -15.84 6.36 13.65
CA ASN A 167 -15.05 5.94 14.81
C ASN A 167 -13.81 6.87 15.07
N GLY A 168 -13.73 8.01 14.39
CA GLY A 168 -12.68 9.01 14.61
C GLY A 168 -11.42 8.81 13.77
N GLY A 169 -11.42 7.88 12.83
CA GLY A 169 -10.32 7.66 11.90
C GLY A 169 -10.30 8.69 10.76
N GLY A 170 -9.12 8.98 10.21
CA GLY A 170 -8.94 9.86 9.05
C GLY A 170 -8.66 9.06 7.79
N SER A 171 -9.37 9.34 6.71
CA SER A 171 -9.07 8.78 5.38
C SER A 171 -9.63 9.69 4.28
N ASN A 172 -8.93 9.77 3.17
CA ASN A 172 -9.48 10.29 1.92
C ASN A 172 -10.11 9.15 1.11
N THR A 173 -10.71 9.49 -0.02
CA THR A 173 -11.05 8.49 -1.02
C THR A 173 -9.80 8.02 -1.75
N ASP A 174 -9.81 6.80 -2.24
CA ASP A 174 -8.67 6.17 -2.92
C ASP A 174 -8.19 6.97 -4.14
N PHE A 175 -9.08 7.59 -4.90
CA PHE A 175 -8.68 8.40 -6.06
C PHE A 175 -7.94 9.71 -5.69
N ILE A 176 -8.07 10.19 -4.46
CA ILE A 176 -7.29 11.33 -3.96
C ILE A 176 -5.88 10.87 -3.57
N ASP A 177 -5.78 9.85 -2.73
CA ASP A 177 -4.50 9.34 -2.25
C ASP A 177 -3.69 8.66 -3.39
N ASN A 178 -4.38 8.00 -4.34
CA ASN A 178 -3.80 7.33 -5.49
C ASN A 178 -3.88 8.16 -6.78
N ALA A 179 -3.93 9.48 -6.70
CA ALA A 179 -3.95 10.34 -7.88
C ALA A 179 -2.77 10.09 -8.83
N GLY A 180 -1.59 9.79 -8.30
CA GLY A 180 -0.43 9.38 -9.09
C GLY A 180 -0.66 8.12 -9.92
N GLY A 181 -1.49 7.19 -9.46
CA GLY A 181 -1.85 5.97 -10.21
C GLY A 181 -3.08 6.15 -11.09
N VAL A 182 -4.13 6.75 -10.57
CA VAL A 182 -5.45 6.84 -11.25
C VAL A 182 -5.52 8.04 -12.19
N ASP A 183 -5.31 9.25 -11.70
CA ASP A 183 -5.48 10.47 -12.48
C ASP A 183 -4.38 10.64 -13.54
N CYS A 184 -3.13 10.26 -13.21
CA CYS A 184 -2.06 10.15 -14.21
C CYS A 184 -2.44 9.14 -15.31
N SER A 185 -3.00 7.99 -14.91
CA SER A 185 -3.41 6.96 -15.87
C SER A 185 -4.54 7.45 -16.78
N ASP A 186 -5.51 8.17 -16.23
CA ASP A 186 -6.60 8.77 -17.01
C ASP A 186 -6.05 9.71 -18.09
N HIS A 187 -5.17 10.63 -17.75
CA HIS A 187 -4.55 11.53 -18.71
C HIS A 187 -3.69 10.75 -19.71
N GLU A 188 -2.79 9.90 -19.24
CA GLU A 188 -1.83 9.17 -20.05
C GLU A 188 -2.52 8.25 -21.07
N VAL A 189 -3.51 7.47 -20.63
CA VAL A 189 -4.20 6.50 -21.49
C VAL A 189 -4.99 7.22 -22.58
N ASN A 190 -5.72 8.28 -22.25
CA ASN A 190 -6.49 9.04 -23.24
C ASN A 190 -5.60 9.71 -24.29
N ILE A 191 -4.47 10.30 -23.86
CA ILE A 191 -3.48 10.88 -24.77
C ILE A 191 -2.89 9.80 -25.69
N LYS A 192 -2.55 8.63 -25.14
CA LYS A 192 -2.02 7.51 -25.93
C LYS A 192 -3.02 6.96 -26.95
N ILE A 193 -4.30 6.87 -26.59
CA ILE A 193 -5.36 6.45 -27.49
C ILE A 193 -5.43 7.43 -28.68
N LEU A 194 -5.55 8.72 -28.41
CA LEU A 194 -5.60 9.75 -29.45
C LEU A 194 -4.37 9.70 -30.36
N LEU A 195 -3.17 9.69 -29.79
CA LEU A 195 -1.94 9.69 -30.56
C LEU A 195 -1.72 8.40 -31.37
N ASN A 196 -2.25 7.26 -30.91
CA ASN A 196 -2.22 6.02 -31.69
C ASN A 196 -3.07 6.12 -32.96
N GLU A 197 -4.21 6.80 -32.91
CA GLU A 197 -5.03 7.06 -34.10
C GLU A 197 -4.28 7.94 -35.11
N VAL A 198 -3.58 8.97 -34.61
CA VAL A 198 -2.76 9.85 -35.48
C VAL A 198 -1.61 9.08 -36.13
N VAL A 199 -0.97 8.15 -35.41
CA VAL A 199 0.07 7.27 -36.00
C VAL A 199 -0.52 6.33 -37.01
N GLN A 200 -1.68 5.74 -36.76
CA GLN A 200 -2.35 4.85 -37.72
C GLN A 200 -2.79 5.58 -39.01
N ALA A 201 -3.18 6.85 -38.89
CA ALA A 201 -3.49 7.69 -40.02
C ALA A 201 -2.25 8.07 -40.86
N GLY A 202 -1.04 7.84 -40.35
CA GLY A 202 0.22 8.19 -41.04
C GLY A 202 0.67 9.62 -40.82
N ASP A 203 -0.03 10.39 -39.98
CA ASP A 203 0.26 11.81 -39.73
C ASP A 203 1.39 12.00 -38.70
N MET A 204 1.77 10.93 -37.99
CA MET A 204 2.84 10.90 -37.02
C MET A 204 3.56 9.54 -37.00
N THR A 205 4.86 9.55 -36.77
CA THR A 205 5.63 8.33 -36.54
C THR A 205 5.64 7.93 -35.08
N ASP A 206 5.86 6.65 -34.77
CA ASP A 206 6.03 6.17 -33.40
C ASP A 206 7.11 6.92 -32.62
N LYS A 207 8.21 7.28 -33.30
CA LYS A 207 9.30 8.05 -32.68
C LYS A 207 8.83 9.45 -32.26
N GLN A 208 8.09 10.14 -33.12
CA GLN A 208 7.54 11.46 -32.83
C GLN A 208 6.52 11.38 -31.69
N ARG A 209 5.64 10.36 -31.71
CA ARG A 209 4.70 10.08 -30.61
C ARG A 209 5.43 9.91 -29.26
N ASN A 210 6.46 9.09 -29.22
CA ASN A 210 7.20 8.82 -27.99
C ASN A 210 7.95 10.07 -27.48
N GLN A 211 8.47 10.90 -28.37
CA GLN A 211 9.08 12.18 -28.02
C GLN A 211 8.05 13.17 -27.45
N LEU A 212 6.87 13.26 -28.06
CA LEU A 212 5.78 14.09 -27.59
C LEU A 212 5.31 13.65 -26.21
N LEU A 213 5.04 12.36 -25.99
CA LEU A 213 4.65 11.82 -24.69
C LEU A 213 5.69 12.13 -23.60
N ALA A 214 6.98 11.99 -23.90
CA ALA A 214 8.04 12.33 -22.96
C ALA A 214 8.06 13.84 -22.62
N SER A 215 7.75 14.71 -23.57
CA SER A 215 7.71 16.16 -23.32
C SER A 215 6.49 16.63 -22.52
N MET A 216 5.44 15.81 -22.43
CA MET A 216 4.20 16.12 -21.72
C MET A 216 4.24 15.71 -20.22
N THR A 217 5.30 15.11 -19.73
CA THR A 217 5.38 14.57 -18.37
C THR A 217 5.07 15.62 -17.30
N ASP A 218 5.69 16.80 -17.38
CA ASP A 218 5.49 17.88 -16.43
C ASP A 218 4.08 18.47 -16.51
N GLU A 219 3.52 18.57 -17.72
CA GLU A 219 2.17 19.08 -17.94
C GLU A 219 1.13 18.13 -17.30
N VAL A 220 1.23 16.83 -17.54
CA VAL A 220 0.37 15.82 -16.92
C VAL A 220 0.52 15.85 -15.39
N GLY A 221 1.74 15.92 -14.87
CA GLY A 221 2.00 16.04 -13.44
C GLY A 221 1.31 17.26 -12.81
N ASN A 222 1.39 18.42 -13.47
CA ASN A 222 0.74 19.65 -13.00
C ASN A 222 -0.80 19.55 -13.05
N LEU A 223 -1.37 18.89 -14.06
CA LEU A 223 -2.81 18.66 -14.14
C LEU A 223 -3.29 17.77 -12.97
N VAL A 224 -2.60 16.68 -12.70
CA VAL A 224 -2.90 15.75 -11.61
C VAL A 224 -2.82 16.45 -10.25
N LEU A 225 -1.75 17.20 -9.98
CA LEU A 225 -1.62 17.99 -8.75
C LEU A 225 -2.73 19.05 -8.62
N GLY A 226 -3.09 19.71 -9.75
CA GLY A 226 -4.18 20.67 -9.78
C GLY A 226 -5.55 20.03 -9.51
N ASN A 227 -5.79 18.83 -10.01
CA ASN A 227 -7.00 18.06 -9.74
C ASN A 227 -7.09 17.66 -8.26
N ASN A 228 -5.99 17.14 -7.71
CA ASN A 228 -5.92 16.82 -6.28
C ASN A 228 -6.24 18.03 -5.41
N TYR A 229 -5.61 19.17 -5.67
CA TYR A 229 -5.84 20.40 -4.92
C TYR A 229 -7.30 20.89 -4.99
N LYS A 230 -8.00 20.65 -6.11
CA LYS A 230 -9.42 21.07 -6.26
C LYS A 230 -10.39 20.11 -5.56
N GLN A 231 -9.98 18.86 -5.30
CA GLN A 231 -10.81 17.80 -4.73
C GLN A 231 -10.67 17.69 -3.21
N THR A 232 -9.58 18.21 -2.64
CA THR A 232 -9.33 18.29 -1.20
C THR A 232 -9.83 19.62 -0.62
#